data_5dd514dca6860b088d6cd6f2c84fdbc5
#
_entry.id   5dd514dca6860b088d6cd6f2c84fdbc5
#
_cell.length_a   1.000
_cell.length_b   1.000
_cell.length_c   1.000
_cell.angle_alpha   90.00
_cell.angle_beta   90.00
_cell.angle_gamma   90.00
#
_symmetry.space_group_name_H-M   'P 1'
#
loop_
_entity.id
_entity.type
_entity.pdbx_description
1 polymer ?
#
loop_
_entity_poly.entity_id
_entity_poly.type
_entity_poly.pdbx_seq_one_letter_code
_entity_poly.pdbx_strand_id
1 'polypeptide(L)'
;MYKKILVTLDGTRSDRAIIEHVKPLAKMAKSTLVLLHVADGWAARTYGRDAISPEITEDTAYLEKVRAEFHSEGIEAKAELAYGDPGGEIVKWVEKNGCDLVAMSTHGHGFLADLFLGSASRRVRHSINVPVLLLRAHRR
;
A
#
# COMPACT_ATOMS: atom_id res chain seq x y z
N MET A 1 14.38 4.34 14.17
CA MET A 1 12.94 4.65 13.98
C MET A 1 12.55 4.45 12.53
N TYR A 2 11.39 3.88 12.31
CA TYR A 2 10.84 3.55 10.98
C TYR A 2 11.74 2.64 10.14
N LYS A 3 12.13 1.54 10.71
CA LYS A 3 12.94 0.55 10.00
C LYS A 3 12.16 -0.20 8.94
N LYS A 4 10.87 -0.43 9.17
CA LYS A 4 10.01 -1.15 8.22
C LYS A 4 8.73 -0.35 8.01
N ILE A 5 8.55 0.16 6.80
CA ILE A 5 7.40 0.99 6.45
C ILE A 5 6.52 0.22 5.47
N LEU A 6 5.25 0.08 5.81
CA LEU A 6 4.25 -0.45 4.89
C LEU A 6 3.72 0.71 4.05
N VAL A 7 3.91 0.65 2.75
CA VAL A 7 3.40 1.65 1.82
C VAL A 7 2.24 1.01 1.05
N THR A 8 1.03 1.51 1.25
CA THR A 8 -0.12 0.96 0.53
C THR A 8 -0.33 1.75 -0.75
N LEU A 9 -0.52 1.02 -1.84
CA LEU A 9 -0.68 1.60 -3.17
C LEU A 9 -1.99 1.12 -3.78
N ASP A 10 -2.66 2.00 -4.53
CA ASP A 10 -3.93 1.64 -5.16
C ASP A 10 -3.84 1.50 -6.69
N GLY A 11 -2.66 1.71 -7.26
CA GLY A 11 -2.46 1.60 -8.69
C GLY A 11 -2.86 2.82 -9.48
N THR A 12 -3.19 3.93 -8.81
CA THR A 12 -3.61 5.17 -9.47
C THR A 12 -2.52 6.24 -9.37
N ARG A 13 -2.76 7.37 -10.03
CA ARG A 13 -1.85 8.53 -9.95
C ARG A 13 -1.66 9.04 -8.53
N SER A 14 -2.62 8.77 -7.67
CA SER A 14 -2.54 9.17 -6.26
C SER A 14 -1.32 8.60 -5.57
N ASP A 15 -0.83 7.46 -6.04
CA ASP A 15 0.35 6.82 -5.47
C ASP A 15 1.61 7.67 -5.61
N ARG A 16 1.70 8.52 -6.62
CA ARG A 16 2.92 9.32 -6.84
C ARG A 16 3.23 10.22 -5.64
N ALA A 17 2.21 10.78 -5.01
CA ALA A 17 2.42 11.63 -3.85
C ALA A 17 3.08 10.87 -2.70
N ILE A 18 2.58 9.68 -2.37
CA ILE A 18 3.15 8.91 -1.27
C ILE A 18 4.51 8.33 -1.63
N ILE A 19 4.69 7.89 -2.88
CA ILE A 19 5.97 7.36 -3.34
C ILE A 19 7.06 8.43 -3.19
N GLU A 20 6.81 9.64 -3.70
CA GLU A 20 7.78 10.72 -3.65
C GLU A 20 8.05 11.20 -2.22
N HIS A 21 7.02 11.19 -1.38
CA HIS A 21 7.17 11.62 0.01
C HIS A 21 7.99 10.62 0.84
N VAL A 22 7.79 9.34 0.60
CA VAL A 22 8.45 8.28 1.37
C VAL A 22 9.93 8.16 1.03
N LYS A 23 10.34 8.54 -0.19
CA LYS A 23 11.74 8.43 -0.61
C LYS A 23 12.73 9.09 0.37
N PRO A 24 12.61 10.38 0.67
CA PRO A 24 13.55 11.00 1.61
C PRO A 24 13.45 10.42 3.02
N LEU A 25 12.26 10.07 3.46
CA LEU A 25 12.08 9.44 4.77
C LEU A 25 12.80 8.10 4.85
N ALA A 26 12.62 7.25 3.83
CA ALA A 26 13.27 5.94 3.79
C ALA A 26 14.79 6.05 3.74
N LYS A 27 15.31 7.04 3.01
CA LYS A 27 16.76 7.28 2.95
C LYS A 27 17.31 7.73 4.30
N MET A 28 16.60 8.65 4.95
CA MET A 28 17.02 9.21 6.23
C MET A 28 16.98 8.14 7.33
N ALA A 29 15.92 7.35 7.38
CA ALA A 29 15.73 6.33 8.41
C ALA A 29 16.35 4.98 8.06
N LYS A 30 16.89 4.83 6.86
CA LYS A 30 17.42 3.57 6.32
C LYS A 30 16.37 2.47 6.39
N SER A 31 15.17 2.81 5.96
CA SER A 31 14.01 1.92 6.03
C SER A 31 14.02 0.85 4.94
N THR A 32 13.43 -0.30 5.27
CA THR A 32 12.99 -1.25 4.26
C THR A 32 11.51 -0.99 4.02
N LEU A 33 11.10 -0.92 2.77
CA LEU A 33 9.72 -0.69 2.42
C LEU A 33 9.05 -1.99 2.01
N VAL A 34 7.76 -2.10 2.33
CA VAL A 34 6.90 -3.13 1.75
C VAL A 34 5.81 -2.40 0.99
N LEU A 35 5.75 -2.65 -0.30
CA LEU A 35 4.76 -2.04 -1.18
C LEU A 35 3.59 -3.01 -1.31
N LEU A 36 2.47 -2.66 -0.71
CA LEU A 36 1.29 -3.53 -0.67
C LEU A 36 0.18 -2.95 -1.52
N HIS A 37 -0.33 -3.76 -2.44
CA HIS A 37 -1.54 -3.47 -3.18
C HIS A 37 -2.54 -4.58 -2.94
N VAL A 38 -3.79 -4.23 -2.67
CA VAL A 38 -4.85 -5.21 -2.49
C VAL A 38 -5.69 -5.27 -3.76
N ALA A 39 -5.63 -6.41 -4.43
CA ALA A 39 -6.42 -6.65 -5.63
C ALA A 39 -7.88 -6.85 -5.23
N ASP A 40 -8.74 -5.95 -5.69
CA ASP A 40 -10.15 -5.88 -5.30
C ASP A 40 -11.09 -6.20 -6.45
N GLY A 41 -10.56 -6.72 -7.56
CA GLY A 41 -11.36 -7.12 -8.71
C GLY A 41 -12.19 -8.37 -8.43
N TRP A 42 -13.21 -8.58 -9.25
CA TRP A 42 -14.12 -9.72 -9.07
C TRP A 42 -13.39 -11.06 -9.03
N ALA A 43 -12.44 -11.26 -9.94
CA ALA A 43 -11.69 -12.52 -9.98
C ALA A 43 -10.86 -12.73 -8.72
N ALA A 44 -10.23 -11.67 -8.23
CA ALA A 44 -9.43 -11.74 -7.01
C ALA A 44 -10.30 -12.04 -5.80
N ARG A 45 -11.49 -11.46 -5.71
CA ARG A 45 -12.42 -11.72 -4.60
C ARG A 45 -12.96 -13.14 -4.62
N THR A 46 -13.20 -13.69 -5.82
CA THR A 46 -13.80 -15.01 -5.98
C THR A 46 -12.78 -16.13 -5.87
N TYR A 47 -11.63 -15.98 -6.52
CA TYR A 47 -10.64 -17.05 -6.65
C TYR A 47 -9.35 -16.81 -5.84
N GLY A 48 -9.15 -15.62 -5.31
CA GLY A 48 -7.97 -15.33 -4.51
C GLY A 48 -6.68 -15.49 -5.29
N ARG A 49 -5.73 -16.18 -4.70
CA ARG A 49 -4.41 -16.39 -5.31
C ARG A 49 -4.43 -17.17 -6.61
N ASP A 50 -5.48 -17.93 -6.82
CA ASP A 50 -5.61 -18.74 -8.03
C ASP A 50 -6.19 -17.93 -9.19
N ALA A 51 -6.56 -16.69 -8.94
CA ALA A 51 -7.10 -15.83 -10.00
C ALA A 51 -6.01 -15.45 -10.98
N ILE A 52 -6.29 -15.70 -12.27
CA ILE A 52 -5.45 -15.24 -13.36
C ILE A 52 -6.29 -14.25 -14.14
N SER A 53 -5.96 -12.98 -14.05
CA SER A 53 -6.69 -11.93 -14.76
C SER A 53 -5.71 -10.86 -15.25
N PRO A 54 -6.08 -10.12 -16.31
CA PRO A 54 -5.25 -9.00 -16.76
C PRO A 54 -5.01 -7.98 -15.64
N GLU A 55 -6.01 -7.74 -14.79
CA GLU A 55 -5.89 -6.82 -13.66
C GLU A 55 -4.77 -7.24 -12.72
N ILE A 56 -4.74 -8.50 -12.30
CA ILE A 56 -3.72 -9.00 -11.38
C ILE A 56 -2.34 -8.94 -12.01
N THR A 57 -2.23 -9.25 -13.31
CA THR A 57 -0.97 -9.16 -14.03
C THR A 57 -0.47 -7.72 -14.09
N GLU A 58 -1.37 -6.76 -14.37
CA GLU A 58 -1.04 -5.34 -14.40
C GLU A 58 -0.62 -4.84 -13.02
N ASP A 59 -1.32 -5.26 -11.97
CA ASP A 59 -1.00 -4.86 -10.60
C ASP A 59 0.38 -5.36 -10.20
N THR A 60 0.71 -6.59 -10.54
CA THR A 60 2.02 -7.16 -10.26
C THR A 60 3.13 -6.40 -10.99
N ALA A 61 2.91 -6.10 -12.26
CA ALA A 61 3.87 -5.34 -13.06
C ALA A 61 4.06 -3.93 -12.50
N TYR A 62 2.97 -3.30 -12.09
CA TYR A 62 3.01 -1.97 -11.49
C TYR A 62 3.84 -1.96 -10.20
N LEU A 63 3.60 -2.92 -9.31
CA LEU A 63 4.35 -3.01 -8.06
C LEU A 63 5.84 -3.24 -8.30
N GLU A 64 6.18 -4.09 -9.27
CA GLU A 64 7.58 -4.32 -9.63
C GLU A 64 8.25 -3.07 -10.19
N LYS A 65 7.52 -2.29 -10.96
CA LYS A 65 8.02 -1.02 -11.48
C LYS A 65 8.32 -0.04 -10.35
N VAL A 66 7.42 0.06 -9.38
CA VAL A 66 7.63 0.96 -8.24
C VAL A 66 8.78 0.46 -7.37
N ARG A 67 8.86 -0.85 -7.13
CA ARG A 67 9.96 -1.45 -6.40
C ARG A 67 11.30 -1.12 -7.04
N ALA A 68 11.39 -1.28 -8.36
CA ALA A 68 12.60 -0.98 -9.10
C ALA A 68 12.96 0.51 -9.01
N GLU A 69 11.96 1.39 -8.99
CA GLU A 69 12.18 2.82 -8.83
C GLU A 69 12.86 3.12 -7.48
N PHE A 70 12.35 2.53 -6.39
CA PHE A 70 12.98 2.69 -5.08
C PHE A 70 14.38 2.11 -5.06
N HIS A 71 14.56 0.94 -5.63
CA HIS A 71 15.86 0.27 -5.67
C HIS A 71 16.90 1.13 -6.41
N SER A 72 16.51 1.79 -7.50
CA SER A 72 17.40 2.66 -8.25
C SER A 72 17.90 3.84 -7.43
N GLU A 73 17.22 4.18 -6.34
CA GLU A 73 17.64 5.25 -5.44
C GLU A 73 18.25 4.72 -4.14
N GLY A 74 18.62 3.45 -4.12
CA GLY A 74 19.26 2.85 -2.96
C GLY A 74 18.31 2.50 -1.83
N ILE A 75 17.01 2.44 -2.09
CA ILE A 75 16.00 2.11 -1.08
C ILE A 75 15.56 0.66 -1.29
N GLU A 76 15.71 -0.16 -0.24
CA GLU A 76 15.26 -1.54 -0.31
C GLU A 76 13.74 -1.61 -0.19
N ALA A 77 13.09 -2.29 -1.12
CA ALA A 77 11.65 -2.43 -1.14
C ALA A 77 11.25 -3.81 -1.62
N LYS A 78 10.18 -4.33 -1.05
CA LYS A 78 9.55 -5.59 -1.46
C LYS A 78 8.15 -5.29 -1.95
N ALA A 79 7.70 -6.01 -2.96
CA ALA A 79 6.36 -5.85 -3.50
C ALA A 79 5.51 -7.04 -3.08
N GLU A 80 4.31 -6.76 -2.57
CA GLU A 80 3.36 -7.79 -2.19
C GLU A 80 1.97 -7.45 -2.71
N LEU A 81 1.28 -8.47 -3.21
CA LEU A 81 -0.09 -8.35 -3.67
C LEU A 81 -0.99 -9.16 -2.73
N ALA A 82 -2.01 -8.53 -2.19
CA ALA A 82 -3.01 -9.20 -1.39
C ALA A 82 -4.33 -9.25 -2.14
N TYR A 83 -5.25 -10.06 -1.68
CA TYR A 83 -6.53 -10.31 -2.36
C TYR A 83 -7.67 -10.18 -1.38
N GLY A 84 -8.68 -9.39 -1.73
CA GLY A 84 -9.88 -9.30 -0.91
C GLY A 84 -10.25 -7.87 -0.57
N ASP A 85 -10.79 -7.70 0.64
CA ASP A 85 -11.19 -6.39 1.14
C ASP A 85 -9.96 -5.59 1.54
N PRO A 86 -9.74 -4.43 0.93
CA PRO A 86 -8.51 -3.66 1.18
C PRO A 86 -8.25 -3.34 2.65
N GLY A 87 -9.26 -2.85 3.36
CA GLY A 87 -9.10 -2.51 4.77
C GLY A 87 -8.74 -3.72 5.61
N GLY A 88 -9.48 -4.80 5.43
CA GLY A 88 -9.24 -6.04 6.16
C GLY A 88 -7.87 -6.64 5.87
N GLU A 89 -7.46 -6.61 4.61
CA GLU A 89 -6.17 -7.18 4.21
C GLU A 89 -5.00 -6.36 4.74
N ILE A 90 -5.12 -5.02 4.79
CA ILE A 90 -4.09 -4.16 5.36
C ILE A 90 -3.94 -4.45 6.86
N VAL A 91 -5.05 -4.54 7.59
CA VAL A 91 -5.02 -4.87 9.01
C VAL A 91 -4.37 -6.23 9.25
N LYS A 92 -4.78 -7.25 8.48
CA LYS A 92 -4.19 -8.59 8.57
C LYS A 92 -2.69 -8.56 8.32
N TRP A 93 -2.27 -7.80 7.33
CA TRP A 93 -0.86 -7.73 7.00
C TRP A 93 -0.05 -7.14 8.17
N VAL A 94 -0.53 -6.06 8.74
CA VAL A 94 0.13 -5.40 9.88
C VAL A 94 0.19 -6.32 11.08
N GLU A 95 -0.90 -7.01 11.38
CA GLU A 95 -0.95 -7.94 12.52
C GLU A 95 -0.03 -9.13 12.33
N LYS A 96 0.06 -9.65 11.12
CA LYS A 96 0.85 -10.84 10.82
C LYS A 96 2.34 -10.54 10.70
N ASN A 97 2.70 -9.46 10.05
CA ASN A 97 4.10 -9.18 9.70
C ASN A 97 4.75 -8.11 10.55
N GLY A 98 3.98 -7.16 11.02
CA GLY A 98 4.51 -6.03 11.77
C GLY A 98 5.19 -5.00 10.87
N CYS A 99 5.10 -3.75 11.29
CA CYS A 99 5.81 -2.62 10.69
C CYS A 99 5.79 -1.51 11.73
N ASP A 100 6.59 -0.48 11.55
CA ASP A 100 6.60 0.62 12.51
C ASP A 100 6.01 1.92 11.93
N LEU A 101 5.56 1.88 10.69
CA LEU A 101 4.81 2.97 10.07
C LEU A 101 3.98 2.44 8.92
N VAL A 102 2.75 2.91 8.78
CA VAL A 102 1.93 2.69 7.58
C VAL A 102 1.80 4.01 6.86
N ALA A 103 2.18 4.05 5.60
CA ALA A 103 2.12 5.26 4.79
C ALA A 103 1.14 5.05 3.63
N MET A 104 0.20 5.97 3.47
CA MET A 104 -0.82 5.85 2.44
C MET A 104 -1.33 7.20 1.97
N SER A 105 -1.87 7.23 0.75
CA SER A 105 -2.47 8.41 0.18
C SER A 105 -3.98 8.41 0.46
N THR A 106 -4.53 9.58 0.76
CA THR A 106 -5.96 9.70 1.03
C THR A 106 -6.78 10.04 -0.21
N HIS A 107 -6.14 10.24 -1.36
CA HIS A 107 -6.81 10.80 -2.51
C HIS A 107 -6.69 9.88 -3.73
N GLY A 108 -7.41 8.79 -3.71
CA GLY A 108 -7.52 7.91 -4.85
C GLY A 108 -8.98 7.76 -5.22
N HIS A 109 -9.24 7.29 -6.44
CA HIS A 109 -10.58 6.86 -6.84
C HIS A 109 -10.81 5.41 -6.42
N GLY A 110 -10.01 4.91 -5.54
CA GLY A 110 -10.11 3.55 -5.12
C GLY A 110 -10.48 3.42 -3.66
N PHE A 111 -10.34 2.25 -3.20
CA PHE A 111 -10.68 1.82 -1.86
C PHE A 111 -9.89 2.51 -0.76
N LEU A 112 -8.73 3.09 -1.05
CA LEU A 112 -7.93 3.76 0.00
C LEU A 112 -8.63 5.02 0.51
N ALA A 113 -9.38 5.72 -0.36
CA ALA A 113 -10.19 6.85 0.07
C ALA A 113 -11.28 6.39 1.03
N ASP A 114 -11.91 5.25 0.75
CA ASP A 114 -12.98 4.69 1.59
C ASP A 114 -12.45 4.21 2.94
N LEU A 115 -11.17 3.85 3.04
CA LEU A 115 -10.57 3.43 4.29
C LEU A 115 -10.61 4.52 5.37
N PHE A 116 -10.70 5.78 4.98
CA PHE A 116 -10.65 6.89 5.93
C PHE A 116 -11.95 7.65 6.07
N LEU A 117 -12.90 7.44 5.15
CA LEU A 117 -14.15 8.17 5.15
C LEU A 117 -15.37 7.29 5.44
N GLY A 118 -15.22 5.96 5.41
CA GLY A 118 -16.31 5.04 5.62
C GLY A 118 -16.23 4.27 6.93
N SER A 119 -17.18 3.38 7.16
CA SER A 119 -17.23 2.51 8.33
C SER A 119 -16.02 1.57 8.39
N ALA A 120 -15.50 1.16 7.23
CA ALA A 120 -14.31 0.32 7.14
C ALA A 120 -13.07 1.04 7.68
N SER A 121 -12.98 2.37 7.49
CA SER A 121 -11.84 3.15 7.98
C SER A 121 -11.78 3.21 9.50
N ARG A 122 -12.95 3.23 10.14
CA ARG A 122 -13.00 3.21 11.60
C ARG A 122 -12.38 1.93 12.13
N ARG A 123 -12.69 0.81 11.49
CA ARG A 123 -12.15 -0.49 11.85
C ARG A 123 -10.63 -0.53 11.70
N VAL A 124 -10.10 -0.02 10.58
CA VAL A 124 -8.67 0.05 10.36
C VAL A 124 -7.98 0.91 11.41
N ARG A 125 -8.52 2.12 11.66
CA ARG A 125 -7.91 3.04 12.63
C ARG A 125 -7.88 2.48 14.05
N HIS A 126 -8.88 1.68 14.42
CA HIS A 126 -8.93 1.09 15.75
C HIS A 126 -8.12 -0.19 15.87
N SER A 127 -7.81 -0.83 14.75
CA SER A 127 -7.09 -2.12 14.74
C SER A 127 -5.59 -2.00 14.53
N ILE A 128 -5.13 -0.87 13.98
CA ILE A 128 -3.71 -0.66 13.73
C ILE A 128 -3.10 0.11 14.89
N ASN A 129 -2.10 -0.49 15.54
CA ASN A 129 -1.42 0.11 16.69
C ASN A 129 -0.11 0.80 16.32
N VAL A 130 0.15 1.03 15.05
CA VAL A 130 1.34 1.73 14.59
C VAL A 130 0.93 3.08 14.01
N PRO A 131 1.85 4.07 13.96
CA PRO A 131 1.54 5.35 13.34
C PRO A 131 1.13 5.19 11.88
N VAL A 132 0.20 6.02 11.45
CA VAL A 132 -0.27 6.03 10.06
C VAL A 132 0.01 7.42 9.49
N LEU A 133 0.81 7.47 8.44
CA LEU A 133 1.06 8.68 7.70
C LEU A 133 0.06 8.76 6.55
N LEU A 134 -0.79 9.78 6.60
CA LEU A 134 -1.78 10.03 5.56
C LEU A 134 -1.33 11.22 4.74
N LEU A 135 -1.13 10.99 3.46
CA LEU A 135 -0.73 12.05 2.56
C LEU A 135 -1.84 12.33 1.57
N ARG A 136 -2.21 13.60 1.48
CA ARG A 136 -3.20 14.02 0.50
C ARG A 136 -2.53 14.12 -0.87
N ALA A 137 -3.03 13.37 -1.83
CA ALA A 137 -2.49 13.40 -3.18
C ALA A 137 -2.81 14.73 -3.86
N HIS A 138 -1.89 15.20 -4.68
CA HIS A 138 -2.13 16.41 -5.45
C HIS A 138 -3.15 16.15 -6.56
N ARG A 139 -4.06 17.09 -6.73
CA ARG A 139 -4.99 17.07 -7.85
C ARG A 139 -4.27 17.53 -9.11
N ARG A 140 -3.91 16.61 -9.94
CA ARG A 140 -3.44 16.91 -11.30
C ARG A 140 -3.63 15.71 -12.20
#